data_763d6f4ecd6fcea7a9e7736124adb74d
#
_entry.id   763d6f4ecd6fcea7a9e7736124adb74d
#
_cell.length_a   1.000
_cell.length_b   1.000
_cell.length_c   1.000
_cell.angle_alpha   90.00
_cell.angle_beta   90.00
_cell.angle_gamma   90.00
#
_symmetry.space_group_name_H-M   'P 1'
#
loop_
_entity.id
_entity.type
_entity.pdbx_description
1 polymer ?
#
loop_
_entity_poly.entity_id
_entity_poly.type
_entity_poly.pdbx_seq_one_letter_code
_entity_poly.pdbx_strand_id
1 'polypeptide(L)'
;MSKFKIISVKQEKEIGLILFCPRNYETFKEACKEFSNSIKLNDIYYNSFQSIQSQPNKKIIIASASFKDYITPLFPDKQIIASTLKCNNINLIKGIAKHPYGREKASLLEQFGYNNIKAFYTDSKTDLSTSALSEITYWVQKGQITHHT
;
A
#
# COMPACT_ATOMS: atom_id res chain seq x y z
N MET A 1 -14.64 17.99 -30.62
CA MET A 1 -14.57 16.75 -29.83
C MET A 1 -13.79 17.06 -28.54
N SER A 2 -14.49 17.17 -27.40
CA SER A 2 -13.89 17.42 -26.11
C SER A 2 -13.14 16.15 -25.68
N LYS A 3 -11.80 16.21 -25.59
CA LYS A 3 -11.00 15.13 -25.01
C LYS A 3 -11.29 15.10 -23.51
N PHE A 4 -12.09 14.15 -23.05
CA PHE A 4 -12.19 13.84 -21.63
C PHE A 4 -10.79 13.48 -21.13
N LYS A 5 -10.24 14.33 -20.30
CA LYS A 5 -8.93 14.11 -19.68
C LYS A 5 -9.14 13.05 -18.58
N ILE A 6 -8.80 11.80 -18.89
CA ILE A 6 -8.84 10.73 -17.88
C ILE A 6 -7.79 11.09 -16.83
N ILE A 7 -8.24 11.37 -15.62
CA ILE A 7 -7.35 11.60 -14.46
C ILE A 7 -6.77 10.26 -14.01
N SER A 8 -5.50 10.26 -13.61
CA SER A 8 -4.85 9.06 -13.09
C SER A 8 -5.34 8.74 -11.67
N VAL A 9 -5.24 7.47 -11.25
CA VAL A 9 -5.57 7.02 -9.88
C VAL A 9 -4.82 7.86 -8.82
N LYS A 10 -3.58 8.24 -9.09
CA LYS A 10 -2.82 9.14 -8.23
C LYS A 10 -3.47 10.52 -8.12
N GLN A 11 -3.90 11.11 -9.24
CA GLN A 11 -4.57 12.42 -9.25
C GLN A 11 -5.92 12.39 -8.53
N GLU A 12 -6.72 11.34 -8.72
CA GLU A 12 -7.98 11.13 -7.99
C GLU A 12 -7.73 11.11 -6.48
N LYS A 13 -6.71 10.38 -6.06
CA LYS A 13 -6.33 10.29 -4.65
C LYS A 13 -5.80 11.62 -4.09
N GLU A 14 -5.05 12.39 -4.89
CA GLU A 14 -4.60 13.72 -4.50
C GLU A 14 -5.76 14.70 -4.34
N ILE A 15 -6.76 14.64 -5.23
CA ILE A 15 -7.99 15.44 -5.10
C ILE A 15 -8.71 15.07 -3.81
N GLY A 16 -8.93 13.78 -3.55
CA GLY A 16 -9.56 13.32 -2.31
C GLY A 16 -8.80 13.76 -1.05
N LEU A 17 -7.47 13.68 -1.07
CA LEU A 17 -6.61 14.15 0.01
C LEU A 17 -6.77 15.65 0.27
N ILE A 18 -6.85 16.47 -0.78
CA ILE A 18 -6.97 17.93 -0.67
C ILE A 18 -8.35 18.34 -0.18
N LEU A 19 -9.41 17.65 -0.61
CA LEU A 19 -10.79 18.01 -0.31
C LEU A 19 -11.28 17.52 1.06
N PHE A 20 -10.81 16.34 1.50
CA PHE A 20 -11.40 15.63 2.64
C PHE A 20 -10.45 15.39 3.81
N CYS A 21 -9.15 15.66 3.65
CA CYS A 21 -8.18 15.44 4.72
C CYS A 21 -7.61 16.75 5.27
N PRO A 22 -7.16 16.74 6.54
CA PRO A 22 -6.44 17.87 7.11
C PRO A 22 -5.23 18.26 6.25
N ARG A 23 -5.07 19.54 5.98
CA ARG A 23 -3.94 20.06 5.18
C ARG A 23 -2.64 20.10 5.97
N ASN A 24 -2.71 20.25 7.29
CA ASN A 24 -1.56 20.18 8.18
C ASN A 24 -1.12 18.73 8.36
N TYR A 25 0.17 18.43 8.18
CA TYR A 25 0.67 17.06 8.20
C TYR A 25 0.58 16.41 9.59
N GLU A 26 0.82 17.16 10.67
CA GLU A 26 0.71 16.60 12.02
C GLU A 26 -0.75 16.22 12.35
N THR A 27 -1.71 17.09 12.04
CA THR A 27 -3.14 16.78 12.18
C THR A 27 -3.55 15.59 11.31
N PHE A 28 -3.01 15.49 10.08
CA PHE A 28 -3.24 14.33 9.22
C PHE A 28 -2.71 13.04 9.85
N LYS A 29 -1.50 13.06 10.45
CA LYS A 29 -0.91 11.92 11.15
C LYS A 29 -1.75 11.46 12.34
N GLU A 30 -2.25 12.41 13.12
CA GLU A 30 -3.15 12.12 14.24
C GLU A 30 -4.42 11.42 13.75
N ALA A 31 -5.07 11.95 12.72
CA ALA A 31 -6.24 11.34 12.10
C ALA A 31 -5.93 9.93 11.54
N CYS A 32 -4.75 9.73 10.93
CA CYS A 32 -4.30 8.41 10.47
C CYS A 32 -4.13 7.42 11.64
N LYS A 33 -3.60 7.88 12.78
CA LYS A 33 -3.44 7.04 13.98
C LYS A 33 -4.80 6.64 14.56
N GLU A 34 -5.72 7.59 14.69
CA GLU A 34 -7.09 7.32 15.14
C GLU A 34 -7.80 6.33 14.21
N PHE A 35 -7.69 6.54 12.90
CA PHE A 35 -8.23 5.63 11.90
C PHE A 35 -7.64 4.22 12.04
N SER A 36 -6.31 4.10 12.19
CA SER A 36 -5.64 2.81 12.40
C SER A 36 -6.16 2.08 13.62
N ASN A 37 -6.38 2.81 14.72
CA ASN A 37 -6.93 2.24 15.96
C ASN A 37 -8.39 1.80 15.81
N SER A 38 -9.14 2.41 14.88
CA SER A 38 -10.54 2.08 14.61
C SER A 38 -10.70 0.88 13.67
N ILE A 39 -9.66 0.52 12.91
CA ILE A 39 -9.71 -0.61 11.98
C ILE A 39 -9.78 -1.91 12.77
N LYS A 40 -10.91 -2.59 12.66
CA LYS A 40 -11.04 -3.99 13.08
C LYS A 40 -10.61 -4.85 11.90
N LEU A 41 -9.50 -5.56 12.02
CA LEU A 41 -9.12 -6.57 11.04
C LEU A 41 -10.23 -7.63 10.97
N ASN A 42 -10.77 -7.84 9.78
CA ASN A 42 -11.75 -8.91 9.57
C ASN A 42 -11.04 -10.24 9.82
N ASP A 43 -11.63 -11.12 10.62
CA ASP A 43 -11.04 -12.39 11.05
C ASP A 43 -10.56 -13.25 9.88
N ILE A 44 -11.26 -13.20 8.74
CA ILE A 44 -10.88 -13.94 7.54
C ILE A 44 -9.52 -13.48 7.00
N TYR A 45 -9.33 -12.18 6.86
CA TYR A 45 -8.06 -11.60 6.37
C TYR A 45 -6.97 -11.71 7.42
N TYR A 46 -7.31 -11.56 8.68
CA TYR A 46 -6.39 -11.70 9.79
C TYR A 46 -5.82 -13.14 9.85
N ASN A 47 -6.65 -14.15 9.74
CA ASN A 47 -6.23 -15.56 9.75
C ASN A 47 -5.31 -15.88 8.56
N SER A 48 -5.61 -15.36 7.36
CA SER A 48 -4.75 -15.50 6.18
C SER A 48 -3.39 -14.84 6.40
N PHE A 49 -3.38 -13.63 6.95
CA PHE A 49 -2.14 -12.91 7.27
C PHE A 49 -1.33 -13.65 8.35
N GLN A 50 -1.98 -14.16 9.38
CA GLN A 50 -1.33 -14.96 10.44
C GLN A 50 -0.67 -16.21 9.88
N SER A 51 -1.32 -16.91 8.95
CA SER A 51 -0.76 -18.11 8.31
C SER A 51 0.50 -17.79 7.48
N ILE A 52 0.57 -16.61 6.86
CA ILE A 52 1.76 -16.13 6.16
C ILE A 52 2.85 -15.75 7.17
N GLN A 53 2.46 -15.09 8.26
CA GLN A 53 3.39 -14.57 9.27
C GLN A 53 4.04 -15.68 10.11
N SER A 54 3.35 -16.78 10.35
CA SER A 54 3.83 -17.91 11.16
C SER A 54 4.94 -18.72 10.48
N GLN A 55 5.26 -18.45 9.20
CA GLN A 55 6.33 -19.16 8.51
C GLN A 55 7.71 -18.70 9.03
N PRO A 56 8.53 -19.61 9.53
CA PRO A 56 9.82 -19.26 10.13
C PRO A 56 10.79 -18.65 9.09
N ASN A 57 11.65 -17.74 9.57
CA ASN A 57 12.75 -17.14 8.79
C ASN A 57 12.33 -16.35 7.53
N LYS A 58 11.10 -15.81 7.46
CA LYS A 58 10.64 -15.00 6.34
C LYS A 58 10.57 -13.51 6.71
N LYS A 59 11.19 -12.69 5.86
CA LYS A 59 11.01 -11.24 5.89
C LYS A 59 9.73 -10.89 5.16
N ILE A 60 8.77 -10.31 5.86
CA ILE A 60 7.50 -9.84 5.30
C ILE A 60 7.59 -8.34 5.02
N ILE A 61 7.19 -7.96 3.80
CA ILE A 61 7.13 -6.56 3.35
C ILE A 61 5.70 -6.28 2.93
N ILE A 62 5.17 -5.15 3.35
CA ILE A 62 3.84 -4.68 2.96
C ILE A 62 4.00 -3.58 1.92
N ALA A 63 3.55 -3.84 0.68
CA ALA A 63 3.55 -2.88 -0.42
C ALA A 63 2.11 -2.46 -0.74
N SER A 64 1.77 -1.20 -0.54
CA SER A 64 0.40 -0.71 -0.64
C SER A 64 0.31 0.67 -1.29
N ALA A 65 -0.71 0.89 -2.11
CA ALA A 65 -1.06 2.23 -2.60
C ALA A 65 -1.67 3.12 -1.52
N SER A 66 -1.99 2.61 -0.35
CA SER A 66 -2.53 3.35 0.79
C SER A 66 -1.48 4.25 1.45
N PHE A 67 -1.89 5.21 2.29
CA PHE A 67 -0.93 6.09 2.96
C PHE A 67 -0.15 5.37 4.03
N LYS A 68 1.17 5.59 4.03
CA LYS A 68 2.11 4.99 4.99
C LYS A 68 1.73 5.34 6.43
N ASP A 69 1.21 6.54 6.64
CA ASP A 69 0.92 7.11 7.96
C ASP A 69 -0.12 6.28 8.75
N TYR A 70 -1.09 5.64 8.08
CA TYR A 70 -2.04 4.77 8.78
C TYR A 70 -1.73 3.27 8.66
N ILE A 71 -0.94 2.85 7.66
CA ILE A 71 -0.55 1.43 7.54
C ILE A 71 0.54 1.08 8.55
N THR A 72 1.50 1.98 8.79
CA THR A 72 2.61 1.71 9.72
C THR A 72 2.13 1.36 11.14
N PRO A 73 1.15 2.07 11.74
CA PRO A 73 0.62 1.68 13.04
C PRO A 73 -0.08 0.31 13.07
N LEU A 74 -0.64 -0.14 11.95
CA LEU A 74 -1.27 -1.47 11.85
C LEU A 74 -0.25 -2.62 11.84
N PHE A 75 0.97 -2.36 11.36
CA PHE A 75 2.01 -3.36 11.17
C PHE A 75 3.36 -2.81 11.65
N PRO A 76 3.52 -2.53 12.96
CA PRO A 76 4.69 -1.81 13.50
C PRO A 76 6.01 -2.55 13.25
N ASP A 77 5.99 -3.88 13.21
CA ASP A 77 7.19 -4.72 13.06
C ASP A 77 7.50 -5.08 11.60
N LYS A 78 6.75 -4.52 10.64
CA LYS A 78 6.93 -4.85 9.22
C LYS A 78 7.55 -3.69 8.45
N GLN A 79 8.30 -4.01 7.41
CA GLN A 79 8.74 -3.01 6.45
C GLN A 79 7.57 -2.59 5.56
N ILE A 80 7.30 -1.28 5.51
CA ILE A 80 6.18 -0.71 4.77
C ILE A 80 6.71 0.09 3.58
N ILE A 81 6.27 -0.28 2.38
CA ILE A 81 6.42 0.49 1.14
C ILE A 81 5.03 0.96 0.73
N ALA A 82 4.70 2.21 1.03
CA ALA A 82 3.35 2.74 0.86
C ALA A 82 3.38 4.18 0.36
N SER A 83 2.21 4.75 0.03
CA SER A 83 2.13 6.13 -0.43
C SER A 83 2.64 7.08 0.63
N THR A 84 3.50 8.01 0.22
CA THR A 84 4.05 9.06 1.06
C THR A 84 3.62 10.43 0.57
N LEU A 85 3.50 11.37 1.50
CA LEU A 85 3.06 12.72 1.21
C LEU A 85 4.23 13.66 0.90
N LYS A 86 3.95 14.68 0.09
CA LYS A 86 4.82 15.82 -0.16
C LYS A 86 4.30 16.99 0.66
N CYS A 87 5.13 17.55 1.54
CA CYS A 87 4.83 18.72 2.34
C CYS A 87 5.74 19.90 1.95
N ASN A 88 5.30 21.11 2.26
CA ASN A 88 6.14 22.31 2.19
C ASN A 88 6.88 22.56 3.53
N ASN A 89 7.65 23.66 3.60
CA ASN A 89 8.48 24.00 4.76
C ASN A 89 7.67 24.30 6.04
N ILE A 90 6.37 24.54 5.93
CA ILE A 90 5.46 24.78 7.07
C ILE A 90 4.50 23.60 7.29
N ASN A 91 4.93 22.40 6.93
CA ASN A 91 4.19 21.13 7.11
C ASN A 91 2.78 21.11 6.47
N LEU A 92 2.53 21.87 5.41
CA LEU A 92 1.29 21.73 4.65
C LEU A 92 1.44 20.70 3.54
N ILE A 93 0.51 19.77 3.48
CA ILE A 93 0.42 18.73 2.45
C ILE A 93 0.16 19.39 1.09
N LYS A 94 1.00 19.05 0.11
CA LYS A 94 0.96 19.54 -1.27
C LYS A 94 0.58 18.47 -2.29
N GLY A 95 0.59 17.20 -1.90
CA GLY A 95 0.25 16.07 -2.77
C GLY A 95 0.93 14.79 -2.34
N ILE A 96 0.98 13.82 -3.25
CA ILE A 96 1.57 12.50 -3.04
C ILE A 96 2.97 12.47 -3.67
N ALA A 97 3.99 12.17 -2.86
CA ALA A 97 5.37 12.04 -3.33
C ALA A 97 5.59 10.68 -4.02
N LYS A 98 5.29 9.57 -3.34
CA LYS A 98 5.37 8.20 -3.86
C LYS A 98 4.00 7.54 -3.82
N HIS A 99 3.67 6.75 -4.84
CA HIS A 99 2.37 6.08 -4.94
C HIS A 99 2.54 4.66 -5.52
N PRO A 100 2.85 3.65 -4.69
CA PRO A 100 3.09 2.28 -5.15
C PRO A 100 1.82 1.61 -5.68
N TYR A 101 1.43 1.98 -6.89
CA TYR A 101 0.29 1.46 -7.63
C TYR A 101 0.74 0.96 -9.00
N GLY A 102 0.28 -0.22 -9.41
CA GLY A 102 0.63 -0.81 -10.69
C GLY A 102 2.15 -0.94 -10.88
N ARG A 103 2.68 -0.45 -11.98
CA ARG A 103 4.13 -0.51 -12.29
C ARG A 103 5.00 0.23 -11.31
N GLU A 104 4.52 1.32 -10.71
CA GLU A 104 5.29 2.07 -9.71
C GLU A 104 5.57 1.24 -8.45
N LYS A 105 4.66 0.31 -8.08
CA LYS A 105 4.87 -0.63 -6.97
C LYS A 105 6.09 -1.53 -7.25
N ALA A 106 6.16 -2.14 -8.42
CA ALA A 106 7.30 -2.97 -8.81
C ALA A 106 8.60 -2.16 -8.81
N SER A 107 8.61 -1.00 -9.46
CA SER A 107 9.79 -0.12 -9.51
C SER A 107 10.28 0.31 -8.13
N LEU A 108 9.38 0.62 -7.21
CA LEU A 108 9.76 0.96 -5.83
C LEU A 108 10.34 -0.26 -5.08
N LEU A 109 9.78 -1.45 -5.27
CA LEU A 109 10.33 -2.68 -4.69
C LEU A 109 11.76 -2.94 -5.18
N GLU A 110 12.00 -2.80 -6.50
CA GLU A 110 13.34 -2.93 -7.09
C GLU A 110 14.32 -1.89 -6.52
N GLN A 111 13.92 -0.62 -6.38
CA GLN A 111 14.74 0.43 -5.77
C GLN A 111 15.13 0.12 -4.32
N PHE A 112 14.29 -0.61 -3.59
CA PHE A 112 14.59 -1.11 -2.23
C PHE A 112 15.35 -2.44 -2.23
N GLY A 113 15.78 -2.95 -3.39
CA GLY A 113 16.57 -4.17 -3.54
C GLY A 113 15.74 -5.46 -3.55
N TYR A 114 14.43 -5.38 -3.77
CA TYR A 114 13.53 -6.55 -3.82
C TYR A 114 13.30 -7.01 -5.26
N ASN A 115 14.32 -7.59 -5.88
CA ASN A 115 14.29 -8.09 -7.28
C ASN A 115 13.98 -9.58 -7.38
N ASN A 116 13.97 -10.29 -6.27
CA ASN A 116 13.67 -11.72 -6.20
C ASN A 116 12.81 -11.98 -4.96
N ILE A 117 11.50 -11.93 -5.14
CA ILE A 117 10.50 -12.12 -4.10
C ILE A 117 10.08 -13.59 -4.11
N LYS A 118 10.24 -14.31 -3.01
CA LYS A 118 9.89 -15.74 -2.92
C LYS A 118 8.39 -15.97 -3.11
N ALA A 119 7.56 -15.14 -2.48
CA ALA A 119 6.12 -15.25 -2.57
C ALA A 119 5.47 -13.86 -2.54
N PHE A 120 4.57 -13.60 -3.46
CA PHE A 120 3.80 -12.38 -3.56
C PHE A 120 2.30 -12.68 -3.38
N TYR A 121 1.65 -11.95 -2.49
CA TYR A 121 0.22 -12.10 -2.19
C TYR A 121 -0.51 -10.84 -2.63
N THR A 122 -1.54 -10.99 -3.47
CA THR A 122 -2.31 -9.85 -3.99
C THR A 122 -3.75 -10.23 -4.26
N ASP A 123 -4.64 -9.25 -4.19
CA ASP A 123 -6.05 -9.31 -4.61
C ASP A 123 -6.30 -8.51 -5.90
N SER A 124 -5.27 -7.88 -6.43
CA SER A 124 -5.41 -6.90 -7.53
C SER A 124 -4.66 -7.29 -8.80
N LYS A 125 -5.39 -7.34 -9.91
CA LYS A 125 -4.82 -7.52 -11.26
C LYS A 125 -3.86 -6.37 -11.67
N THR A 126 -3.94 -5.21 -11.03
CA THR A 126 -3.01 -4.10 -11.28
C THR A 126 -1.59 -4.38 -10.83
N ASP A 127 -1.38 -5.43 -10.04
CA ASP A 127 -0.08 -5.82 -9.47
C ASP A 127 0.71 -6.82 -10.32
N LEU A 128 0.31 -7.07 -11.58
CA LEU A 128 1.00 -8.00 -12.50
C LEU A 128 2.50 -7.68 -12.66
N SER A 129 2.87 -6.40 -12.68
CA SER A 129 4.29 -6.01 -12.74
C SER A 129 5.07 -6.42 -11.49
N THR A 130 4.42 -6.47 -10.32
CA THR A 130 5.01 -6.94 -9.07
C THR A 130 5.08 -8.47 -9.04
N SER A 131 4.07 -9.15 -9.58
CA SER A 131 4.09 -10.60 -9.76
C SER A 131 5.31 -11.07 -10.56
N ALA A 132 5.72 -10.31 -11.57
CA ALA A 132 6.91 -10.61 -12.36
C ALA A 132 8.24 -10.58 -11.58
N LEU A 133 8.27 -9.95 -10.39
CA LEU A 133 9.41 -9.94 -9.48
C LEU A 133 9.41 -11.12 -8.50
N SER A 134 8.37 -11.97 -8.52
CA SER A 134 8.19 -13.05 -7.56
C SER A 134 8.33 -14.42 -8.21
N GLU A 135 8.83 -15.39 -7.43
CA GLU A 135 8.89 -16.79 -7.85
C GLU A 135 7.49 -17.42 -7.85
N ILE A 136 6.66 -17.03 -6.86
CA ILE A 136 5.30 -17.55 -6.71
C ILE A 136 4.36 -16.37 -6.42
N THR A 137 3.25 -16.31 -7.15
CA THR A 137 2.16 -15.36 -6.85
C THR A 137 0.93 -16.08 -6.33
N TYR A 138 0.40 -15.58 -5.23
CA TYR A 138 -0.83 -16.05 -4.61
C TYR A 138 -1.94 -15.02 -4.75
N TRP A 139 -3.10 -15.45 -5.24
CA TRP A 139 -4.30 -14.62 -5.22
C TRP A 139 -5.02 -14.74 -3.89
N VAL A 140 -5.42 -13.60 -3.34
CA VAL A 140 -6.19 -13.53 -2.09
C VAL A 140 -7.57 -13.00 -2.40
N GLN A 141 -8.59 -13.83 -2.29
CA GLN A 141 -9.99 -13.44 -2.46
C GLN A 141 -10.78 -13.79 -1.22
N LYS A 142 -11.43 -12.78 -0.61
CA LYS A 142 -12.23 -12.97 0.61
C LYS A 142 -11.50 -13.79 1.70
N GLY A 143 -10.20 -13.55 1.86
CA GLY A 143 -9.36 -14.26 2.81
C GLY A 143 -8.89 -15.65 2.38
N GLN A 144 -9.33 -16.17 1.26
CA GLN A 144 -8.84 -17.43 0.69
C GLN A 144 -7.62 -17.18 -0.18
N ILE A 145 -6.57 -17.98 0.02
CA ILE A 145 -5.32 -17.91 -0.72
C ILE A 145 -5.32 -19.03 -1.75
N THR A 146 -5.18 -18.66 -3.03
CA THR A 146 -5.07 -19.60 -4.15
C THR A 146 -3.75 -19.39 -4.87
N HIS A 147 -3.11 -20.48 -5.31
CA HIS A 147 -1.88 -20.43 -6.09
C HIS A 147 -2.21 -19.95 -7.52
N HIS A 148 -1.42 -19.01 -8.02
CA HIS A 148 -1.45 -18.62 -9.43
C HIS A 148 -0.19 -19.19 -10.10
N THR A 149 -0.42 -20.08 -11.04
CA THR A 149 0.63 -20.58 -11.96
C THR A 149 0.93 -19.55 -13.04
#